data_e30ceb66ef314c4d5d5bd5b3a810fa0f
#
_entry.id   e30ceb66ef314c4d5d5bd5b3a810fa0f
#
_cell.length_a   1.000
_cell.length_b   1.000
_cell.length_c   1.000
_cell.angle_alpha   90.00
_cell.angle_beta   90.00
_cell.angle_gamma   90.00
#
_symmetry.space_group_name_H-M   'P 1'
#
loop_
_entity.id
_entity.type
_entity.pdbx_description
1 polymer ?
#
loop_
_entity_poly.entity_id
_entity_poly.type
_entity_poly.pdbx_seq_one_letter_code
_entity_poly.pdbx_strand_id
1 'polypeptide(L)'
;IQKELDQSIDQINDNANVTFNGKYLVDGSKNTIGNATYTALSNQSLKEGTTGDTALTDLASRSGDSLEIHSTDKVTVSYVQAGKTHTTTFQVGYKDAAGADKIHTLQDIFNAAEDIDKNSDIFANQANDSVLAAQGIKGTAADNVKGDVKTAMDKKIAEADKFAAAEKKAKDEGVTIAGLQTLVDAYNAKAADAAKIKVKAEDYNSVTEYTEALKVDPQYATLTTAAGATGATKDQAKAVKDEVDKITTETGAWKTAKDAYTDADRKTLQAKLLTGSTVGLAASNDTVDTASGKDAITITANTAGIGGQISGFNISITDSKGNVKKSANAALDAFEETIRAQNKSDDNAISLQVGAKANQSIKVGLTDMRAEALGLQGADGTKLNISTQTKANAAINVLDNAIQKALDQQTTIGSVESRLEYTSTNLTTASENVQASESTIRDADMAKEMTNYTKNNVLLQAAQSMLAQANQSSSNVLSLLQ
;
A
#
# COMPACT_ATOMS: atom_id res chain seq x y z
N ILE A 1 -8.80 14.02 19.54
CA ILE A 1 -8.86 13.10 18.38
C ILE A 1 -7.48 12.45 18.13
N GLN A 2 -6.35 13.21 17.91
CA GLN A 2 -5.04 12.56 17.68
C GLN A 2 -4.64 11.63 18.83
N LYS A 3 -4.76 12.09 20.08
CA LYS A 3 -4.45 11.26 21.25
C LYS A 3 -5.32 10.01 21.37
N GLU A 4 -6.58 10.10 20.96
CA GLU A 4 -7.49 8.95 20.92
C GLU A 4 -7.09 7.95 19.84
N LEU A 5 -6.67 8.44 18.67
CA LEU A 5 -6.12 7.60 17.62
C LEU A 5 -4.82 6.89 18.09
N ASP A 6 -3.91 7.65 18.73
CA ASP A 6 -2.68 7.09 19.27
C ASP A 6 -2.94 5.98 20.30
N GLN A 7 -3.93 6.18 21.19
CA GLN A 7 -4.34 5.15 22.14
C GLN A 7 -5.03 3.96 21.49
N SER A 8 -5.81 4.19 20.43
CA SER A 8 -6.43 3.10 19.68
C SER A 8 -5.39 2.25 18.96
N ILE A 9 -4.34 2.87 18.41
CA ILE A 9 -3.21 2.16 17.81
C ILE A 9 -2.46 1.31 18.85
N ASP A 10 -2.22 1.86 20.05
CA ASP A 10 -1.62 1.10 21.15
C ASP A 10 -2.51 -0.08 21.55
N GLN A 11 -3.83 0.13 21.65
CA GLN A 11 -4.78 -0.93 21.98
C GLN A 11 -4.80 -2.04 20.91
N ILE A 12 -4.63 -1.71 19.62
CA ILE A 12 -4.50 -2.71 18.55
C ILE A 12 -3.24 -3.56 18.79
N ASN A 13 -2.11 -2.94 19.11
CA ASN A 13 -0.87 -3.65 19.40
C ASN A 13 -1.01 -4.54 20.67
N ASP A 14 -1.64 -4.02 21.71
CA ASP A 14 -1.89 -4.78 22.94
C ASP A 14 -2.78 -6.00 22.65
N ASN A 15 -3.84 -5.82 21.88
CA ASN A 15 -4.73 -6.91 21.47
C ASN A 15 -4.01 -7.94 20.58
N ALA A 16 -3.14 -7.50 19.67
CA ALA A 16 -2.37 -8.39 18.81
C ALA A 16 -1.31 -9.20 19.58
N ASN A 17 -0.85 -8.67 20.71
CA ASN A 17 0.12 -9.31 21.60
C ASN A 17 -0.53 -10.21 22.69
N VAL A 18 -1.86 -10.37 22.67
CA VAL A 18 -2.52 -11.32 23.57
C VAL A 18 -2.11 -12.75 23.22
N THR A 19 -1.72 -13.48 24.25
CA THR A 19 -1.32 -14.88 24.09
C THR A 19 -2.44 -15.83 24.46
N PHE A 20 -2.61 -16.89 23.70
CA PHE A 20 -3.43 -18.03 24.05
C PHE A 20 -2.53 -19.23 24.31
N ASN A 21 -2.64 -19.79 25.50
CA ASN A 21 -1.80 -20.92 25.93
C ASN A 21 -0.29 -20.65 25.74
N GLY A 22 0.15 -19.42 26.06
CA GLY A 22 1.55 -18.97 25.94
C GLY A 22 2.05 -18.75 24.50
N LYS A 23 1.16 -18.73 23.52
CA LYS A 23 1.51 -18.48 22.11
C LYS A 23 0.78 -17.25 21.59
N TYR A 24 1.52 -16.41 20.86
CA TYR A 24 0.93 -15.33 20.09
C TYR A 24 0.18 -15.92 18.90
N LEU A 25 -0.97 -15.34 18.56
CA LEU A 25 -1.81 -15.84 17.47
C LEU A 25 -1.77 -14.93 16.24
N VAL A 26 -1.84 -13.61 16.45
CA VAL A 26 -2.03 -12.62 15.36
C VAL A 26 -0.87 -11.63 15.25
N ASP A 27 0.30 -12.02 15.68
CA ASP A 27 1.56 -11.28 15.56
C ASP A 27 2.35 -11.60 14.25
N GLY A 28 1.73 -12.35 13.32
CA GLY A 28 2.35 -12.83 12.10
C GLY A 28 3.20 -14.09 12.26
N SER A 29 3.43 -14.58 13.50
CA SER A 29 4.23 -15.79 13.73
C SER A 29 3.52 -17.09 13.33
N LYS A 30 2.19 -17.05 13.14
CA LYS A 30 1.33 -18.20 12.82
C LYS A 30 0.77 -18.15 11.41
N ASN A 31 1.49 -17.51 10.50
CA ASN A 31 1.08 -17.40 9.13
C ASN A 31 1.35 -18.67 8.30
N THR A 32 0.66 -18.82 7.19
CA THR A 32 0.97 -19.83 6.18
C THR A 32 2.26 -19.49 5.47
N ILE A 33 2.85 -20.47 4.78
CA ILE A 33 4.01 -20.21 3.92
C ILE A 33 3.68 -19.15 2.87
N GLY A 34 4.55 -18.16 2.76
CA GLY A 34 4.39 -17.07 1.80
C GLY A 34 5.69 -16.36 1.51
N ASN A 35 5.83 -15.88 0.29
CA ASN A 35 6.91 -14.98 -0.07
C ASN A 35 6.54 -13.55 0.37
N ALA A 36 7.56 -12.72 0.55
CA ALA A 36 7.33 -11.29 0.75
C ALA A 36 6.63 -10.70 -0.49
N THR A 37 5.58 -9.92 -0.25
CA THR A 37 4.80 -9.25 -1.30
C THR A 37 4.91 -7.73 -1.17
N TYR A 38 4.74 -7.03 -2.28
CA TYR A 38 4.68 -5.58 -2.34
C TYR A 38 3.25 -5.10 -2.13
N THR A 39 3.07 -3.89 -1.60
CA THR A 39 1.77 -3.22 -1.71
C THR A 39 1.53 -2.81 -3.16
N ALA A 40 0.36 -3.10 -3.70
CA ALA A 40 -0.12 -2.52 -4.95
C ALA A 40 -1.50 -1.90 -4.73
N LEU A 41 -1.61 -0.63 -5.13
CA LEU A 41 -2.84 0.15 -5.10
C LEU A 41 -3.30 0.37 -6.54
N SER A 42 -4.56 0.15 -6.83
CA SER A 42 -5.13 0.21 -8.18
C SER A 42 -6.33 1.15 -8.23
N ASN A 43 -6.39 2.00 -9.25
CA ASN A 43 -7.54 2.86 -9.51
C ASN A 43 -8.07 2.60 -10.91
N GLN A 44 -9.34 2.19 -11.02
CA GLN A 44 -10.03 1.87 -12.26
C GLN A 44 -11.12 2.89 -12.63
N SER A 45 -11.18 4.04 -11.96
CA SER A 45 -12.26 5.01 -12.10
C SER A 45 -12.08 6.00 -13.25
N LEU A 46 -10.93 6.00 -13.92
CA LEU A 46 -10.67 6.87 -15.05
C LEU A 46 -11.12 6.24 -16.37
N LYS A 47 -11.37 7.12 -17.34
CA LYS A 47 -11.77 6.74 -18.70
C LYS A 47 -10.72 5.85 -19.34
N GLU A 48 -11.18 4.84 -20.07
CA GLU A 48 -10.36 3.98 -20.90
C GLU A 48 -9.53 4.80 -21.90
N GLY A 49 -8.24 4.44 -22.07
CA GLY A 49 -7.32 5.15 -22.93
C GLY A 49 -6.73 6.44 -22.33
N THR A 50 -7.01 6.76 -21.05
CA THR A 50 -6.29 7.83 -20.34
C THR A 50 -4.81 7.46 -20.24
N THR A 51 -3.91 8.39 -20.55
CA THR A 51 -2.46 8.19 -20.45
C THR A 51 -1.85 9.09 -19.37
N GLY A 52 -0.62 8.79 -18.93
CA GLY A 52 0.10 9.68 -18.04
C GLY A 52 0.32 11.09 -18.63
N ASP A 53 0.40 11.21 -19.96
CA ASP A 53 0.54 12.49 -20.66
C ASP A 53 -0.81 13.23 -20.80
N THR A 54 -1.93 12.64 -20.38
CA THR A 54 -3.24 13.30 -20.42
C THR A 54 -3.22 14.50 -19.48
N ALA A 55 -3.58 15.68 -20.01
CA ALA A 55 -3.68 16.89 -19.21
C ALA A 55 -4.76 16.72 -18.13
N LEU A 56 -4.51 17.28 -16.95
CA LEU A 56 -5.46 17.15 -15.82
C LEU A 56 -6.85 17.73 -16.16
N THR A 57 -6.90 18.74 -17.03
CA THR A 57 -8.16 19.35 -17.51
C THR A 57 -8.96 18.44 -18.42
N ASP A 58 -8.32 17.45 -19.04
CA ASP A 58 -8.93 16.56 -20.03
C ASP A 58 -9.32 15.19 -19.42
N LEU A 59 -9.09 15.04 -18.13
CA LEU A 59 -9.43 13.83 -17.42
C LEU A 59 -10.95 13.63 -17.36
N ALA A 60 -11.37 12.41 -17.57
CA ALA A 60 -12.76 11.97 -17.48
C ALA A 60 -12.90 10.74 -16.60
N SER A 61 -14.07 10.58 -16.00
CA SER A 61 -14.47 9.40 -15.26
C SER A 61 -14.61 8.17 -16.17
N ARG A 62 -14.75 6.99 -15.60
CA ARG A 62 -14.96 5.74 -16.33
C ARG A 62 -16.21 5.77 -17.25
N SER A 63 -17.23 6.54 -16.87
CA SER A 63 -18.43 6.79 -17.69
C SER A 63 -18.18 7.73 -18.87
N GLY A 64 -17.04 8.42 -18.90
CA GLY A 64 -16.70 9.41 -19.93
C GLY A 64 -17.05 10.85 -19.56
N ASP A 65 -17.61 11.07 -18.35
CA ASP A 65 -17.95 12.41 -17.88
C ASP A 65 -16.67 13.17 -17.49
N SER A 66 -16.57 14.44 -17.92
CA SER A 66 -15.44 15.31 -17.55
C SER A 66 -15.37 15.49 -16.03
N LEU A 67 -14.15 15.48 -15.49
CA LEU A 67 -13.93 15.76 -14.06
C LEU A 67 -13.98 17.27 -13.75
N GLU A 68 -14.18 18.12 -14.75
CA GLU A 68 -14.30 19.58 -14.62
C GLU A 68 -13.10 20.24 -13.90
N ILE A 69 -11.92 19.71 -14.11
CA ILE A 69 -10.69 20.26 -13.55
C ILE A 69 -10.25 21.46 -14.37
N HIS A 70 -9.96 22.57 -13.69
CA HIS A 70 -9.55 23.83 -14.32
C HIS A 70 -8.10 24.16 -13.97
N SER A 71 -7.46 25.00 -14.80
CA SER A 71 -6.07 25.43 -14.59
C SER A 71 -5.84 26.17 -13.27
N THR A 72 -6.88 26.78 -12.72
CA THR A 72 -6.83 27.50 -11.42
C THR A 72 -6.96 26.60 -10.20
N ASP A 73 -7.27 25.33 -10.40
CA ASP A 73 -7.47 24.37 -9.31
C ASP A 73 -6.14 23.94 -8.72
N LYS A 74 -6.18 23.45 -7.47
CA LYS A 74 -5.03 22.91 -6.77
C LYS A 74 -5.18 21.41 -6.57
N VAL A 75 -4.11 20.69 -6.84
CA VAL A 75 -3.97 19.26 -6.59
C VAL A 75 -3.15 19.08 -5.32
N THR A 76 -3.65 18.32 -4.39
CA THR A 76 -2.92 17.87 -3.21
C THR A 76 -2.77 16.36 -3.29
N VAL A 77 -1.53 15.91 -3.32
CA VAL A 77 -1.17 14.49 -3.34
C VAL A 77 -0.64 14.11 -1.98
N SER A 78 -1.09 13.01 -1.46
CA SER A 78 -0.62 12.49 -0.17
C SER A 78 -0.50 10.98 -0.22
N TYR A 79 0.52 10.44 0.42
CA TYR A 79 0.62 9.01 0.68
C TYR A 79 1.13 8.75 2.10
N VAL A 80 0.85 7.59 2.62
CA VAL A 80 1.29 7.17 3.94
C VAL A 80 2.20 5.95 3.82
N GLN A 81 3.41 6.10 4.36
CA GLN A 81 4.40 5.03 4.44
C GLN A 81 5.03 5.03 5.83
N ALA A 82 5.13 3.86 6.43
CA ALA A 82 5.69 3.70 7.79
C ALA A 82 5.09 4.68 8.83
N GLY A 83 3.78 4.91 8.79
CA GLY A 83 3.06 5.83 9.69
C GLY A 83 3.26 7.31 9.39
N LYS A 84 4.15 7.67 8.45
CA LYS A 84 4.39 9.07 8.03
C LYS A 84 3.51 9.42 6.84
N THR A 85 2.86 10.57 6.93
CA THR A 85 2.11 11.15 5.81
C THR A 85 2.99 12.12 5.06
N HIS A 86 3.17 11.87 3.79
CA HIS A 86 3.86 12.73 2.83
C HIS A 86 2.81 13.49 2.03
N THR A 87 2.99 14.79 1.83
CA THR A 87 1.99 15.64 1.17
C THR A 87 2.67 16.70 0.33
N THR A 88 2.22 16.85 -0.92
CA THR A 88 2.59 17.92 -1.82
C THR A 88 1.34 18.55 -2.42
N THR A 89 1.38 19.87 -2.65
CA THR A 89 0.30 20.63 -3.30
C THR A 89 0.87 21.49 -4.42
N PHE A 90 0.24 21.43 -5.57
CA PHE A 90 0.58 22.26 -6.72
C PHE A 90 -0.68 22.74 -7.46
N GLN A 91 -0.56 23.77 -8.28
CA GLN A 91 -1.67 24.26 -9.11
C GLN A 91 -1.70 23.49 -10.43
N VAL A 92 -2.91 23.21 -10.95
CA VAL A 92 -3.10 22.47 -12.22
C VAL A 92 -2.47 23.20 -13.40
N GLY A 93 -2.64 24.51 -13.48
CA GLY A 93 -2.00 25.35 -14.49
C GLY A 93 -0.69 25.95 -13.98
N TYR A 94 0.32 26.00 -14.83
CA TYR A 94 1.59 26.64 -14.53
C TYR A 94 2.13 27.40 -15.74
N LYS A 95 3.08 28.28 -15.51
CA LYS A 95 3.82 28.94 -16.59
C LYS A 95 5.15 28.24 -16.79
N ASP A 96 5.45 27.91 -18.05
CA ASP A 96 6.78 27.38 -18.37
C ASP A 96 7.87 28.49 -18.32
N ALA A 97 9.12 28.08 -18.51
CA ALA A 97 10.24 29.01 -18.50
C ALA A 97 10.16 30.11 -19.55
N ALA A 98 9.35 29.92 -20.60
CA ALA A 98 9.10 30.93 -21.65
C ALA A 98 7.88 31.81 -21.33
N GLY A 99 7.19 31.58 -20.19
CA GLY A 99 6.00 32.29 -19.76
C GLY A 99 4.71 31.84 -20.44
N ALA A 100 4.74 30.71 -21.16
CA ALA A 100 3.55 30.13 -21.78
C ALA A 100 2.73 29.35 -20.75
N ASP A 101 1.41 29.50 -20.84
CA ASP A 101 0.49 28.75 -19.98
C ASP A 101 0.52 27.25 -20.33
N LYS A 102 0.74 26.42 -19.34
CA LYS A 102 0.79 24.96 -19.43
C LYS A 102 -0.15 24.34 -18.41
N ILE A 103 -0.52 23.11 -18.66
CA ILE A 103 -1.35 22.30 -17.75
C ILE A 103 -0.51 21.08 -17.33
N HIS A 104 -0.51 20.79 -16.04
CA HIS A 104 0.07 19.56 -15.53
C HIS A 104 -0.68 18.34 -16.04
N THR A 105 0.05 17.26 -16.22
CA THR A 105 -0.48 15.96 -16.68
C THR A 105 -0.82 15.05 -15.48
N LEU A 106 -1.52 13.96 -15.77
CA LEU A 106 -1.78 12.93 -14.78
C LEU A 106 -0.47 12.41 -14.15
N GLN A 107 0.60 12.29 -14.94
CA GLN A 107 1.91 11.87 -14.44
C GLN A 107 2.53 12.86 -13.46
N ASP A 108 2.25 14.14 -13.62
CA ASP A 108 2.80 15.15 -12.71
C ASP A 108 2.27 15.00 -11.28
N ILE A 109 1.07 14.41 -11.11
CA ILE A 109 0.55 14.03 -9.79
C ILE A 109 1.50 13.03 -9.12
N PHE A 110 1.92 12.02 -9.84
CA PHE A 110 2.79 10.97 -9.31
C PHE A 110 4.23 11.47 -9.14
N ASN A 111 4.71 12.29 -10.06
CA ASN A 111 6.00 12.95 -9.89
C ASN A 111 6.03 13.84 -8.65
N ALA A 112 4.95 14.58 -8.39
CA ALA A 112 4.82 15.39 -7.19
C ALA A 112 4.79 14.53 -5.90
N ALA A 113 4.18 13.36 -5.93
CA ALA A 113 4.22 12.42 -4.82
C ALA A 113 5.65 11.94 -4.53
N GLU A 114 6.42 11.65 -5.57
CA GLU A 114 7.83 11.27 -5.44
C GLU A 114 8.70 12.40 -4.88
N ASP A 115 8.43 13.65 -5.29
CA ASP A 115 9.18 14.83 -4.83
C ASP A 115 9.03 15.12 -3.33
N ILE A 116 8.01 14.56 -2.69
CA ILE A 116 7.77 14.71 -1.25
C ILE A 116 8.92 14.12 -0.44
N ASP A 117 9.40 12.95 -0.85
CA ASP A 117 10.51 12.26 -0.21
C ASP A 117 11.33 11.51 -1.26
N LYS A 118 12.61 11.91 -1.40
CA LYS A 118 13.54 11.27 -2.32
C LYS A 118 13.79 9.79 -2.03
N ASN A 119 13.49 9.34 -0.83
CA ASN A 119 13.57 7.95 -0.42
C ASN A 119 12.22 7.22 -0.57
N SER A 120 11.23 7.87 -1.18
CA SER A 120 9.95 7.24 -1.43
C SER A 120 10.09 6.04 -2.35
N ASP A 121 9.48 4.95 -1.94
CA ASP A 121 9.50 3.70 -2.70
C ASP A 121 8.40 3.63 -3.77
N ILE A 122 7.54 4.63 -3.90
CA ILE A 122 6.39 4.59 -4.83
C ILE A 122 6.84 4.31 -6.26
N PHE A 123 7.93 4.95 -6.70
CA PHE A 123 8.41 4.86 -8.08
C PHE A 123 9.64 3.95 -8.25
N ALA A 124 10.39 3.72 -7.20
CA ALA A 124 11.68 3.03 -7.29
C ALA A 124 11.56 1.56 -7.74
N ASN A 125 10.39 0.95 -7.54
CA ASN A 125 10.16 -0.44 -7.91
C ASN A 125 9.75 -0.66 -9.38
N GLN A 126 9.64 0.39 -10.17
CA GLN A 126 9.11 0.31 -11.54
C GLN A 126 10.03 -0.45 -12.50
N ALA A 127 11.31 -0.52 -12.17
CA ALA A 127 12.29 -1.33 -12.89
C ALA A 127 12.57 -2.67 -12.21
N ASN A 128 11.71 -3.15 -11.31
CA ASN A 128 11.84 -4.45 -10.68
C ASN A 128 11.62 -5.59 -11.69
N ASP A 129 12.37 -6.68 -11.54
CA ASP A 129 12.30 -7.83 -12.43
C ASP A 129 10.90 -8.45 -12.54
N SER A 130 10.18 -8.53 -11.44
CA SER A 130 8.82 -9.07 -11.45
C SER A 130 7.84 -8.18 -12.21
N VAL A 131 7.96 -6.86 -12.08
CA VAL A 131 7.15 -5.88 -12.81
C VAL A 131 7.47 -5.91 -14.28
N LEU A 132 8.75 -5.90 -14.66
CA LEU A 132 9.18 -5.99 -16.05
C LEU A 132 8.79 -7.34 -16.69
N ALA A 133 8.91 -8.44 -15.95
CA ALA A 133 8.51 -9.76 -16.43
C ALA A 133 6.99 -9.85 -16.65
N ALA A 134 6.18 -9.21 -15.81
CA ALA A 134 4.74 -9.13 -16.01
C ALA A 134 4.36 -8.36 -17.29
N GLN A 135 5.21 -7.42 -17.72
CA GLN A 135 5.09 -6.67 -18.97
C GLN A 135 5.71 -7.39 -20.18
N GLY A 136 6.20 -8.61 -20.01
CA GLY A 136 6.89 -9.36 -21.08
C GLY A 136 8.32 -8.91 -21.38
N ILE A 137 8.87 -7.96 -20.61
CA ILE A 137 10.23 -7.42 -20.79
C ILE A 137 11.22 -8.29 -20.00
N LYS A 138 12.13 -8.98 -20.69
CA LYS A 138 13.07 -9.95 -20.09
C LYS A 138 14.48 -9.81 -20.64
N GLY A 139 15.45 -10.33 -19.91
CA GLY A 139 16.87 -10.39 -20.34
C GLY A 139 17.48 -9.00 -20.57
N THR A 140 18.31 -8.84 -21.58
CA THR A 140 19.00 -7.58 -21.88
C THR A 140 18.07 -6.37 -22.03
N ALA A 141 16.84 -6.56 -22.53
CA ALA A 141 15.85 -5.49 -22.60
C ALA A 141 15.43 -5.00 -21.20
N ALA A 142 15.27 -5.93 -20.25
CA ALA A 142 14.98 -5.58 -18.86
C ALA A 142 16.17 -4.84 -18.22
N ASP A 143 17.40 -5.28 -18.47
CA ASP A 143 18.60 -4.62 -17.92
C ASP A 143 18.76 -3.19 -18.46
N ASN A 144 18.48 -2.96 -19.73
CA ASN A 144 18.49 -1.62 -20.32
C ASN A 144 17.43 -0.72 -19.65
N VAL A 145 16.20 -1.22 -19.49
CA VAL A 145 15.13 -0.45 -18.82
C VAL A 145 15.51 -0.10 -17.39
N LYS A 146 16.12 -1.03 -16.63
CA LYS A 146 16.62 -0.75 -15.28
C LYS A 146 17.70 0.31 -15.28
N GLY A 147 18.63 0.26 -16.24
CA GLY A 147 19.68 1.26 -16.40
C GLY A 147 19.14 2.64 -16.67
N ASP A 148 18.16 2.78 -17.57
CA ASP A 148 17.53 4.04 -17.91
C ASP A 148 16.72 4.60 -16.75
N VAL A 149 15.93 3.75 -16.07
CA VAL A 149 15.16 4.15 -14.88
C VAL A 149 16.10 4.59 -13.76
N LYS A 150 17.17 3.83 -13.50
CA LYS A 150 18.16 4.21 -12.50
C LYS A 150 18.78 5.57 -12.81
N THR A 151 19.17 5.81 -14.05
CA THR A 151 19.77 7.08 -14.48
C THR A 151 18.80 8.24 -14.28
N ALA A 152 17.54 8.07 -14.66
CA ALA A 152 16.51 9.08 -14.47
C ALA A 152 16.24 9.35 -12.98
N MET A 153 16.20 8.30 -12.14
CA MET A 153 16.05 8.42 -10.70
C MET A 153 17.23 9.14 -10.03
N ASP A 154 18.47 8.79 -10.41
CA ASP A 154 19.67 9.44 -9.87
C ASP A 154 19.66 10.96 -10.16
N LYS A 155 19.21 11.38 -11.36
CA LYS A 155 19.06 12.79 -11.71
C LYS A 155 17.98 13.47 -10.87
N LYS A 156 16.83 12.80 -10.66
CA LYS A 156 15.75 13.34 -9.86
C LYS A 156 16.14 13.51 -8.40
N ILE A 157 16.83 12.53 -7.82
CA ILE A 157 17.37 12.61 -6.47
C ILE A 157 18.35 13.79 -6.35
N ALA A 158 19.22 13.96 -7.34
CA ALA A 158 20.16 15.08 -7.37
C ALA A 158 19.45 16.44 -7.41
N GLU A 159 18.36 16.57 -8.18
CA GLU A 159 17.51 17.76 -8.19
C GLU A 159 16.92 18.05 -6.82
N ALA A 160 16.29 17.06 -6.20
CA ALA A 160 15.66 17.18 -4.88
C ALA A 160 16.67 17.55 -3.78
N ASP A 161 17.87 16.95 -3.78
CA ASP A 161 18.92 17.27 -2.84
C ASP A 161 19.40 18.70 -2.96
N LYS A 162 19.58 19.18 -4.21
CA LYS A 162 19.99 20.56 -4.46
C LYS A 162 18.89 21.55 -4.09
N PHE A 163 17.64 21.22 -4.34
CA PHE A 163 16.50 22.02 -3.90
C PHE A 163 16.47 22.17 -2.37
N ALA A 164 16.54 21.07 -1.66
CA ALA A 164 16.57 21.07 -0.19
C ALA A 164 17.76 21.86 0.39
N ALA A 165 18.92 21.77 -0.26
CA ALA A 165 20.09 22.53 0.16
C ALA A 165 19.90 24.04 -0.06
N ALA A 166 19.28 24.45 -1.17
CA ALA A 166 18.98 25.85 -1.47
C ALA A 166 17.94 26.43 -0.50
N GLU A 167 16.85 25.72 -0.23
CA GLU A 167 15.84 26.14 0.74
C GLU A 167 16.42 26.24 2.16
N LYS A 168 17.25 25.27 2.54
CA LYS A 168 17.98 25.34 3.83
C LYS A 168 18.86 26.57 3.91
N LYS A 169 19.64 26.84 2.87
CA LYS A 169 20.52 28.02 2.82
C LYS A 169 19.70 29.31 2.90
N ALA A 170 18.59 29.41 2.17
CA ALA A 170 17.69 30.56 2.23
C ALA A 170 17.18 30.78 3.67
N LYS A 171 16.78 29.71 4.34
CA LYS A 171 16.34 29.77 5.75
C LYS A 171 17.46 30.22 6.69
N ASP A 172 18.66 29.68 6.54
CA ASP A 172 19.82 29.99 7.37
C ASP A 172 20.28 31.46 7.19
N GLU A 173 20.14 32.03 5.97
CA GLU A 173 20.44 33.42 5.65
C GLU A 173 19.25 34.39 5.89
N GLY A 174 18.10 33.87 6.29
CA GLY A 174 16.89 34.68 6.51
C GLY A 174 16.23 35.24 5.26
N VAL A 175 16.58 34.68 4.08
CA VAL A 175 15.99 35.10 2.79
C VAL A 175 14.58 34.51 2.70
N THR A 176 13.58 35.37 2.39
CA THR A 176 12.18 34.98 2.24
C THR A 176 11.60 35.54 0.96
N ILE A 177 10.58 34.87 0.40
CA ILE A 177 9.86 35.35 -0.79
C ILE A 177 9.31 36.75 -0.56
N ALA A 178 8.65 37.01 0.57
CA ALA A 178 8.10 38.31 0.92
C ALA A 178 9.16 39.40 1.07
N GLY A 179 10.32 39.05 1.66
CA GLY A 179 11.48 39.94 1.80
C GLY A 179 12.04 40.35 0.44
N LEU A 180 12.27 39.36 -0.44
CA LEU A 180 12.75 39.63 -1.82
C LEU A 180 11.73 40.45 -2.61
N GLN A 181 10.44 40.14 -2.51
CA GLN A 181 9.40 40.93 -3.22
C GLN A 181 9.38 42.37 -2.73
N THR A 182 9.48 42.61 -1.42
CA THR A 182 9.53 43.97 -0.88
C THR A 182 10.71 44.77 -1.44
N LEU A 183 11.88 44.11 -1.59
CA LEU A 183 13.05 44.74 -2.17
C LEU A 183 12.89 45.02 -3.69
N VAL A 184 12.29 44.09 -4.42
CA VAL A 184 11.96 44.24 -5.85
C VAL A 184 10.93 45.38 -6.04
N ASP A 185 9.91 45.48 -5.22
CA ASP A 185 8.91 46.53 -5.26
C ASP A 185 9.54 47.92 -4.99
N ALA A 186 10.44 47.99 -4.01
CA ALA A 186 11.20 49.21 -3.73
C ALA A 186 12.11 49.64 -4.88
N TYR A 187 12.70 48.68 -5.60
CA TYR A 187 13.44 48.94 -6.82
C TYR A 187 12.52 49.43 -7.95
N ASN A 188 11.43 48.69 -8.21
CA ASN A 188 10.46 48.99 -9.25
C ASN A 188 9.79 50.37 -9.06
N ALA A 189 9.63 50.80 -7.80
CA ALA A 189 9.10 52.14 -7.51
C ALA A 189 9.98 53.29 -8.00
N LYS A 190 11.30 53.05 -8.14
CA LYS A 190 12.28 54.04 -8.59
C LYS A 190 12.81 53.80 -9.99
N ALA A 191 12.65 52.57 -10.53
CA ALA A 191 13.10 52.20 -11.84
C ALA A 191 12.20 52.79 -12.97
N ALA A 192 12.78 53.13 -14.09
CA ALA A 192 12.02 53.44 -15.29
C ALA A 192 11.19 52.21 -15.74
N ASP A 193 10.04 52.43 -16.38
CA ASP A 193 9.11 51.34 -16.74
C ASP A 193 9.76 50.22 -17.56
N ALA A 194 10.71 50.57 -18.43
CA ALA A 194 11.45 49.59 -19.23
C ALA A 194 12.46 48.76 -18.40
N ALA A 195 12.78 49.17 -17.18
CA ALA A 195 13.77 48.51 -16.30
C ALA A 195 13.10 47.76 -15.11
N LYS A 196 11.79 47.79 -15.01
CA LYS A 196 11.05 47.13 -13.92
C LYS A 196 11.08 45.61 -14.06
N ILE A 197 11.37 44.93 -12.98
CA ILE A 197 11.25 43.49 -12.88
C ILE A 197 9.77 43.11 -12.87
N LYS A 198 9.40 42.12 -13.67
CA LYS A 198 8.02 41.68 -13.86
C LYS A 198 7.64 40.43 -13.09
N VAL A 199 8.62 39.68 -12.64
CA VAL A 199 8.44 38.47 -11.84
C VAL A 199 7.83 38.83 -10.48
N LYS A 200 6.77 38.15 -10.08
CA LYS A 200 6.04 38.41 -8.85
C LYS A 200 6.13 37.20 -7.90
N ALA A 201 6.21 37.46 -6.62
CA ALA A 201 6.26 36.47 -5.56
C ALA A 201 5.05 35.55 -5.51
N GLU A 202 3.87 36.04 -5.90
CA GLU A 202 2.61 35.29 -5.89
C GLU A 202 2.59 34.08 -6.84
N ASP A 203 3.50 34.07 -7.82
CA ASP A 203 3.62 33.01 -8.82
C ASP A 203 4.51 31.85 -8.34
N TYR A 204 5.15 31.94 -7.18
CA TYR A 204 6.15 30.98 -6.70
C TYR A 204 5.88 30.51 -5.27
N ASN A 205 6.16 29.23 -5.00
CA ASN A 205 5.94 28.61 -3.70
C ASN A 205 7.23 28.47 -2.87
N SER A 206 8.39 28.68 -3.48
CA SER A 206 9.69 28.53 -2.81
C SER A 206 10.62 29.70 -3.10
N VAL A 207 11.51 29.99 -2.14
CA VAL A 207 12.54 31.03 -2.28
C VAL A 207 13.48 30.70 -3.44
N THR A 208 13.81 29.42 -3.60
CA THR A 208 14.69 28.92 -4.64
C THR A 208 14.13 29.21 -6.04
N GLU A 209 12.86 28.84 -6.27
CA GLU A 209 12.20 29.08 -7.54
C GLU A 209 12.05 30.57 -7.86
N TYR A 210 11.62 31.36 -6.88
CA TYR A 210 11.47 32.80 -7.04
C TYR A 210 12.80 33.48 -7.35
N THR A 211 13.88 33.10 -6.67
CA THR A 211 15.23 33.64 -6.92
C THR A 211 15.73 33.31 -8.32
N GLU A 212 15.55 32.08 -8.80
CA GLU A 212 15.95 31.72 -10.16
C GLU A 212 15.11 32.44 -11.21
N ALA A 213 13.80 32.59 -10.96
CA ALA A 213 12.92 33.36 -11.83
C ALA A 213 13.35 34.86 -11.91
N LEU A 214 13.73 35.45 -10.79
CA LEU A 214 14.29 36.82 -10.76
C LEU A 214 15.57 36.91 -11.61
N LYS A 215 16.48 35.96 -11.51
CA LYS A 215 17.73 35.95 -12.29
C LYS A 215 17.53 35.78 -13.80
N VAL A 216 16.44 35.08 -14.19
CA VAL A 216 16.07 34.88 -15.61
C VAL A 216 15.29 36.07 -16.17
N ASP A 217 14.68 36.91 -15.31
CA ASP A 217 14.00 38.14 -15.79
C ASP A 217 14.95 39.00 -16.62
N PRO A 218 14.60 39.41 -17.87
CA PRO A 218 15.46 40.22 -18.73
C PRO A 218 15.92 41.52 -18.08
N GLN A 219 15.17 42.05 -17.13
CA GLN A 219 15.49 43.29 -16.43
C GLN A 219 16.42 43.08 -15.24
N TYR A 220 16.68 41.83 -14.81
CA TYR A 220 17.63 41.55 -13.73
C TYR A 220 19.06 41.96 -14.08
N ALA A 221 19.47 41.78 -15.33
CA ALA A 221 20.76 42.27 -15.81
C ALA A 221 20.89 43.82 -15.71
N THR A 222 19.79 44.50 -15.97
CA THR A 222 19.71 45.98 -15.81
C THR A 222 19.79 46.36 -14.34
N LEU A 223 19.10 45.63 -13.45
CA LEU A 223 19.17 45.81 -12.01
C LEU A 223 20.61 45.59 -11.50
N THR A 224 21.27 44.50 -11.89
CA THR A 224 22.66 44.21 -11.45
C THR A 224 23.65 45.30 -11.91
N THR A 225 23.45 45.85 -13.11
CA THR A 225 24.23 47.01 -13.61
C THR A 225 23.95 48.25 -12.77
N ALA A 226 22.67 48.52 -12.45
CA ALA A 226 22.29 49.65 -11.61
C ALA A 226 22.85 49.55 -10.18
N ALA A 227 22.99 48.35 -9.63
CA ALA A 227 23.60 48.13 -8.34
C ALA A 227 25.07 48.54 -8.25
N GLY A 228 25.80 48.49 -9.35
CA GLY A 228 27.21 48.94 -9.49
C GLY A 228 27.40 50.37 -9.90
N ALA A 229 26.33 51.05 -10.40
CA ALA A 229 26.39 52.41 -10.97
C ALA A 229 26.06 53.50 -9.94
N THR A 230 26.23 54.75 -10.32
CA THR A 230 25.73 55.90 -9.52
C THR A 230 24.38 56.33 -10.07
N GLY A 231 23.34 56.37 -9.22
CA GLY A 231 22.01 56.77 -9.65
C GLY A 231 20.94 56.55 -8.58
N ALA A 232 19.73 57.02 -8.81
CA ALA A 232 18.62 57.01 -7.85
C ALA A 232 18.14 55.60 -7.46
N THR A 233 18.42 54.57 -8.26
CA THR A 233 18.04 53.18 -8.06
C THR A 233 19.15 52.32 -7.44
N LYS A 234 20.37 52.83 -7.29
CA LYS A 234 21.55 52.08 -6.85
C LYS A 234 21.33 51.30 -5.57
N ASP A 235 20.85 51.97 -4.54
CA ASP A 235 20.74 51.37 -3.22
C ASP A 235 19.67 50.25 -3.20
N GLN A 236 18.57 50.43 -3.89
CA GLN A 236 17.51 49.43 -4.02
C GLN A 236 17.97 48.25 -4.90
N ALA A 237 18.61 48.54 -6.03
CA ALA A 237 19.17 47.49 -6.88
C ALA A 237 20.26 46.68 -6.16
N LYS A 238 21.10 47.36 -5.37
CA LYS A 238 22.09 46.69 -4.55
C LYS A 238 21.46 45.80 -3.46
N ALA A 239 20.40 46.27 -2.80
CA ALA A 239 19.69 45.49 -1.80
C ALA A 239 19.10 44.19 -2.37
N VAL A 240 18.46 44.23 -3.54
CA VAL A 240 17.95 43.03 -4.23
C VAL A 240 19.10 42.09 -4.58
N LYS A 241 20.15 42.64 -5.17
CA LYS A 241 21.31 41.85 -5.60
C LYS A 241 22.00 41.17 -4.39
N ASP A 242 22.29 41.90 -3.34
CA ASP A 242 22.94 41.38 -2.16
C ASP A 242 22.11 40.27 -1.49
N GLU A 243 20.78 40.37 -1.48
CA GLU A 243 19.88 39.36 -0.94
C GLU A 243 19.85 38.09 -1.80
N VAL A 244 19.79 38.23 -3.13
CA VAL A 244 19.89 37.14 -4.09
C VAL A 244 21.25 36.45 -4.02
N ASP A 245 22.34 37.22 -3.90
CA ASP A 245 23.70 36.69 -3.84
C ASP A 245 23.96 35.78 -2.65
N LYS A 246 23.23 35.94 -1.54
CA LYS A 246 23.34 35.07 -0.35
C LYS A 246 23.08 33.59 -0.66
N ILE A 247 22.23 33.31 -1.62
CA ILE A 247 21.76 31.95 -1.95
C ILE A 247 22.04 31.55 -3.40
N THR A 248 22.74 32.41 -4.17
CA THR A 248 22.95 32.21 -5.61
C THR A 248 23.66 30.91 -5.97
N THR A 249 24.62 30.47 -5.12
CA THR A 249 25.38 29.24 -5.38
C THR A 249 24.49 28.02 -5.32
N GLU A 250 23.66 27.92 -4.29
CA GLU A 250 22.80 26.78 -4.04
C GLU A 250 21.62 26.76 -5.03
N THR A 251 21.00 27.91 -5.31
CA THR A 251 19.90 28.00 -6.30
C THR A 251 20.41 27.70 -7.71
N GLY A 252 21.61 28.15 -8.06
CA GLY A 252 22.25 27.82 -9.35
C GLY A 252 22.60 26.32 -9.45
N ALA A 253 23.05 25.69 -8.36
CA ALA A 253 23.29 24.27 -8.33
C ALA A 253 21.98 23.46 -8.50
N TRP A 254 20.89 23.90 -7.88
CA TRP A 254 19.58 23.32 -8.10
C TRP A 254 19.12 23.49 -9.55
N LYS A 255 19.23 24.68 -10.11
CA LYS A 255 18.87 24.92 -11.52
C LYS A 255 19.61 23.98 -12.46
N THR A 256 20.89 23.79 -12.24
CA THR A 256 21.71 22.87 -13.05
C THR A 256 21.20 21.43 -12.93
N ALA A 257 20.86 20.97 -11.73
CA ALA A 257 20.31 19.65 -11.51
C ALA A 257 18.91 19.50 -12.12
N LYS A 258 18.06 20.53 -12.00
CA LYS A 258 16.73 20.59 -12.63
C LYS A 258 16.81 20.49 -14.16
N ASP A 259 17.72 21.24 -14.77
CA ASP A 259 17.90 21.22 -16.23
C ASP A 259 18.48 19.86 -16.71
N ALA A 260 19.23 19.16 -15.86
CA ALA A 260 19.74 17.82 -16.15
C ALA A 260 18.65 16.72 -16.06
N TYR A 261 17.60 16.93 -15.30
CA TYR A 261 16.44 16.06 -15.23
C TYR A 261 15.44 16.45 -16.32
N THR A 262 15.57 15.82 -17.45
CA THR A 262 14.86 16.20 -18.69
C THR A 262 13.46 15.59 -18.76
N ASP A 263 12.65 16.09 -19.70
CA ASP A 263 11.34 15.50 -20.03
C ASP A 263 11.47 14.05 -20.52
N ALA A 264 12.60 13.70 -21.15
CA ALA A 264 12.87 12.31 -21.52
C ALA A 264 13.07 11.41 -20.28
N ASP A 265 13.78 11.92 -19.27
CA ASP A 265 13.95 11.22 -17.99
C ASP A 265 12.59 11.04 -17.28
N ARG A 266 11.77 12.11 -17.25
CA ARG A 266 10.39 12.05 -16.72
C ARG A 266 9.55 11.00 -17.43
N LYS A 267 9.58 10.98 -18.78
CA LYS A 267 8.85 9.97 -19.56
C LYS A 267 9.36 8.56 -19.34
N THR A 268 10.65 8.39 -19.08
CA THR A 268 11.22 7.08 -18.73
C THR A 268 10.65 6.56 -17.41
N LEU A 269 10.55 7.41 -16.38
CA LEU A 269 9.91 7.05 -15.11
C LEU A 269 8.41 6.86 -15.29
N GLN A 270 7.75 7.76 -16.00
CA GLN A 270 6.35 7.74 -16.33
C GLN A 270 5.94 6.43 -16.99
N ALA A 271 6.65 6.01 -18.02
CA ALA A 271 6.36 4.79 -18.75
C ALA A 271 6.31 3.55 -17.85
N LYS A 272 6.91 3.58 -16.68
CA LYS A 272 6.93 2.46 -15.73
C LYS A 272 5.88 2.58 -14.62
N LEU A 273 5.45 3.78 -14.30
CA LEU A 273 4.51 4.02 -13.22
C LEU A 273 3.14 3.42 -13.49
N LEU A 274 2.65 3.53 -14.71
CA LEU A 274 1.32 3.09 -15.09
C LEU A 274 1.33 1.60 -15.52
N THR A 275 2.02 0.78 -14.78
CA THR A 275 2.12 -0.67 -15.01
C THR A 275 0.79 -1.36 -14.75
N GLY A 276 0.38 -2.24 -15.64
CA GLY A 276 -0.88 -2.98 -15.52
C GLY A 276 -2.10 -2.15 -15.86
N SER A 277 -1.88 -0.89 -16.24
CA SER A 277 -2.90 -0.08 -16.85
C SER A 277 -2.71 -0.09 -18.37
N THR A 278 -3.78 -0.02 -19.11
CA THR A 278 -3.73 0.27 -20.52
C THR A 278 -3.45 1.73 -20.78
N VAL A 279 -3.23 2.49 -19.75
CA VAL A 279 -2.96 3.90 -19.82
C VAL A 279 -1.58 4.11 -20.43
N GLY A 280 -1.51 3.94 -21.72
CA GLY A 280 -0.34 4.27 -22.55
C GLY A 280 0.92 3.48 -22.31
N LEU A 281 0.84 2.40 -21.55
CA LEU A 281 2.01 1.64 -21.16
C LEU A 281 2.00 0.20 -21.57
N ALA A 282 1.06 -0.11 -22.34
CA ALA A 282 1.22 -1.27 -23.16
C ALA A 282 2.58 -1.16 -23.81
N ALA A 283 3.42 -2.11 -23.48
CA ALA A 283 4.61 -2.30 -24.23
C ALA A 283 4.23 -2.13 -25.69
N SER A 284 4.68 -1.06 -26.22
CA SER A 284 4.80 -0.75 -27.62
C SER A 284 3.58 -0.81 -28.53
N ASN A 285 2.51 -1.49 -28.27
CA ASN A 285 1.48 -1.58 -29.27
C ASN A 285 0.11 -1.74 -28.80
N ASP A 286 -0.12 -1.99 -27.55
CA ASP A 286 -1.37 -2.59 -27.37
C ASP A 286 -2.07 -2.25 -26.12
N THR A 287 -3.29 -2.07 -26.28
CA THR A 287 -4.32 -2.35 -25.30
C THR A 287 -3.83 -3.44 -24.36
N VAL A 288 -3.35 -3.08 -23.20
CA VAL A 288 -3.18 -4.04 -22.13
C VAL A 288 -4.56 -4.48 -21.74
N ASP A 289 -4.90 -5.64 -22.19
CA ASP A 289 -6.08 -6.33 -21.71
C ASP A 289 -5.74 -6.82 -20.30
N THR A 290 -6.18 -6.09 -19.30
CA THR A 290 -6.13 -6.58 -17.94
C THR A 290 -7.06 -7.80 -17.86
N ALA A 291 -6.71 -8.80 -17.07
CA ALA A 291 -7.51 -10.01 -16.90
C ALA A 291 -8.97 -9.72 -16.47
N SER A 292 -9.27 -8.51 -16.06
CA SER A 292 -10.60 -8.01 -15.76
C SER A 292 -11.24 -7.21 -16.91
N GLY A 293 -10.52 -7.00 -18.03
CA GLY A 293 -10.98 -6.16 -19.15
C GLY A 293 -11.14 -4.69 -18.77
N LYS A 294 -10.44 -4.21 -17.74
CA LYS A 294 -10.51 -2.83 -17.26
C LYS A 294 -9.12 -2.25 -17.10
N ASP A 295 -8.97 -1.04 -17.61
CA ASP A 295 -7.77 -0.26 -17.46
C ASP A 295 -7.64 0.27 -16.04
N ALA A 296 -6.46 0.19 -15.47
CA ALA A 296 -6.19 0.64 -14.13
C ALA A 296 -4.84 1.35 -14.01
N ILE A 297 -4.80 2.38 -13.19
CA ILE A 297 -3.55 2.96 -12.72
C ILE A 297 -3.12 2.14 -11.50
N THR A 298 -1.90 1.60 -11.53
CA THR A 298 -1.36 0.81 -10.43
C THR A 298 -0.11 1.46 -9.85
N ILE A 299 -0.13 1.67 -8.55
CA ILE A 299 1.02 2.14 -7.77
C ILE A 299 1.53 0.97 -6.95
N THR A 300 2.81 0.65 -7.09
CA THR A 300 3.42 -0.50 -6.42
C THR A 300 4.58 -0.02 -5.54
N ALA A 301 4.63 -0.50 -4.30
CA ALA A 301 5.75 -0.23 -3.41
C ALA A 301 7.05 -0.87 -3.94
N ASN A 302 8.19 -0.22 -3.69
CA ASN A 302 9.50 -0.70 -4.11
C ASN A 302 9.98 -1.89 -3.27
N THR A 303 9.76 -1.83 -1.98
CA THR A 303 10.26 -2.81 -1.02
C THR A 303 9.16 -3.79 -0.65
N ALA A 304 9.45 -5.08 -0.80
CA ALA A 304 8.54 -6.12 -0.35
C ALA A 304 8.53 -6.21 1.17
N GLY A 305 7.38 -6.56 1.72
CA GLY A 305 7.19 -6.70 3.16
C GLY A 305 6.52 -5.49 3.81
N ILE A 306 6.15 -5.68 5.07
CA ILE A 306 5.41 -4.68 5.86
C ILE A 306 6.20 -3.37 6.00
N GLY A 307 7.54 -3.45 6.13
CA GLY A 307 8.38 -2.25 6.28
C GLY A 307 8.38 -1.31 5.07
N GLY A 308 8.08 -1.82 3.85
CA GLY A 308 7.97 -1.02 2.62
C GLY A 308 6.53 -0.69 2.22
N GLN A 309 5.56 -1.00 3.06
CA GLN A 309 4.14 -0.85 2.76
C GLN A 309 3.75 0.61 2.51
N ILE A 310 3.03 0.85 1.41
CA ILE A 310 2.28 2.09 1.18
C ILE A 310 0.86 1.85 1.68
N SER A 311 0.55 2.43 2.85
CA SER A 311 -0.71 2.13 3.55
C SER A 311 -1.91 2.83 2.94
N GLY A 312 -1.70 3.92 2.21
CA GLY A 312 -2.76 4.67 1.54
C GLY A 312 -2.17 5.72 0.60
N PHE A 313 -2.88 6.02 -0.47
CA PHE A 313 -2.59 7.07 -1.43
C PHE A 313 -3.85 7.89 -1.66
N ASN A 314 -3.74 9.20 -1.64
CA ASN A 314 -4.87 10.12 -1.76
C ASN A 314 -4.54 11.26 -2.72
N ILE A 315 -5.47 11.57 -3.60
CA ILE A 315 -5.42 12.74 -4.47
C ILE A 315 -6.64 13.60 -4.19
N SER A 316 -6.42 14.84 -3.78
CA SER A 316 -7.48 15.80 -3.53
C SER A 316 -7.36 17.01 -4.43
N ILE A 317 -8.44 17.34 -5.15
CA ILE A 317 -8.54 18.54 -5.98
C ILE A 317 -9.47 19.54 -5.32
N THR A 318 -8.98 20.76 -5.21
CA THR A 318 -9.74 21.90 -4.69
C THR A 318 -9.77 23.02 -5.73
N ASP A 319 -10.86 23.76 -5.77
CA ASP A 319 -10.96 24.95 -6.60
C ASP A 319 -10.06 26.11 -6.08
N SER A 320 -9.97 27.19 -6.82
CA SER A 320 -9.19 28.37 -6.44
C SER A 320 -9.65 29.01 -5.12
N LYS A 321 -10.86 28.69 -4.63
CA LYS A 321 -11.42 29.17 -3.37
C LYS A 321 -11.21 28.18 -2.22
N GLY A 322 -10.61 27.01 -2.49
CA GLY A 322 -10.38 25.96 -1.50
C GLY A 322 -11.54 24.96 -1.31
N ASN A 323 -12.59 25.02 -2.15
CA ASN A 323 -13.68 24.05 -2.08
C ASN A 323 -13.26 22.76 -2.77
N VAL A 324 -13.61 21.62 -2.17
CA VAL A 324 -13.31 20.29 -2.69
C VAL A 324 -14.15 19.97 -3.93
N LYS A 325 -13.52 19.54 -5.01
CA LYS A 325 -14.17 19.04 -6.23
C LYS A 325 -14.55 17.58 -6.08
N LYS A 326 -15.77 17.32 -5.68
CA LYS A 326 -16.24 15.98 -5.30
C LYS A 326 -16.17 14.96 -6.44
N SER A 327 -16.54 15.34 -7.66
CA SER A 327 -16.51 14.47 -8.84
C SER A 327 -15.07 14.06 -9.21
N ALA A 328 -14.16 15.04 -9.23
CA ALA A 328 -12.76 14.79 -9.51
C ALA A 328 -12.12 13.91 -8.43
N ASN A 329 -12.36 14.21 -7.17
CA ASN A 329 -11.82 13.43 -6.07
C ASN A 329 -12.38 12.00 -6.05
N ALA A 330 -13.67 11.80 -6.31
CA ALA A 330 -14.27 10.47 -6.37
C ALA A 330 -13.62 9.57 -7.44
N ALA A 331 -13.16 10.16 -8.55
CA ALA A 331 -12.49 9.40 -9.60
C ALA A 331 -10.98 9.23 -9.34
N LEU A 332 -10.31 10.28 -8.87
CA LEU A 332 -8.85 10.25 -8.70
C LEU A 332 -8.40 9.58 -7.40
N ASP A 333 -9.24 9.59 -6.36
CA ASP A 333 -8.93 9.03 -5.05
C ASP A 333 -9.46 7.58 -4.85
N ALA A 334 -9.99 6.96 -5.88
CA ALA A 334 -10.54 5.61 -5.83
C ALA A 334 -9.46 4.52 -5.93
N PHE A 335 -8.41 4.63 -5.10
CA PHE A 335 -7.36 3.62 -5.01
C PHE A 335 -7.76 2.51 -4.05
N GLU A 336 -7.74 1.27 -4.53
CA GLU A 336 -7.98 0.07 -3.75
C GLU A 336 -6.70 -0.75 -3.62
N GLU A 337 -6.49 -1.35 -2.45
CA GLU A 337 -5.34 -2.23 -2.22
C GLU A 337 -5.59 -3.59 -2.88
N THR A 338 -4.95 -3.82 -4.03
CA THR A 338 -5.07 -5.08 -4.80
C THR A 338 -4.08 -6.13 -4.35
N ILE A 339 -2.90 -5.74 -3.90
CA ILE A 339 -1.89 -6.62 -3.32
C ILE A 339 -1.45 -6.03 -2.00
N ARG A 340 -1.48 -6.85 -0.95
CA ARG A 340 -1.06 -6.46 0.39
C ARG A 340 0.41 -6.78 0.63
N ALA A 341 1.09 -5.90 1.33
CA ALA A 341 2.43 -6.17 1.80
C ALA A 341 2.40 -7.28 2.85
N GLN A 342 3.25 -8.27 2.68
CA GLN A 342 3.47 -9.35 3.62
C GLN A 342 4.96 -9.61 3.75
N ASN A 343 5.42 -9.90 4.94
CA ASN A 343 6.76 -10.41 5.15
C ASN A 343 6.84 -11.87 4.68
N LYS A 344 8.04 -12.31 4.29
CA LYS A 344 8.29 -13.72 4.06
C LYS A 344 7.93 -14.51 5.33
N SER A 345 7.15 -15.56 5.18
CA SER A 345 6.72 -16.45 6.25
C SER A 345 7.01 -17.90 5.92
N ASP A 346 7.53 -18.61 6.89
CA ASP A 346 7.60 -20.08 6.84
C ASP A 346 6.22 -20.67 7.24
N ASP A 347 5.99 -21.96 6.91
CA ASP A 347 4.71 -22.63 7.25
C ASP A 347 4.61 -22.90 8.77
N ASN A 348 4.23 -21.87 9.51
CA ASN A 348 3.99 -21.90 10.94
C ASN A 348 2.51 -21.87 11.30
N ALA A 349 1.64 -22.16 10.33
CA ALA A 349 0.19 -22.21 10.52
C ALA A 349 -0.19 -23.22 11.60
N ILE A 350 -1.23 -22.89 12.36
CA ILE A 350 -1.75 -23.79 13.41
C ILE A 350 -2.41 -24.97 12.73
N SER A 351 -1.94 -26.18 13.06
CA SER A 351 -2.54 -27.42 12.58
C SER A 351 -3.45 -28.00 13.66
N LEU A 352 -4.73 -28.09 13.38
CA LEU A 352 -5.76 -28.66 14.25
C LEU A 352 -6.07 -30.09 13.78
N GLN A 353 -5.72 -31.08 14.57
CA GLN A 353 -6.03 -32.49 14.28
C GLN A 353 -7.54 -32.73 14.42
N VAL A 354 -8.19 -33.11 13.33
CA VAL A 354 -9.66 -33.29 13.27
C VAL A 354 -10.07 -34.72 12.93
N GLY A 355 -9.13 -35.66 12.89
CA GLY A 355 -9.45 -37.04 12.56
C GLY A 355 -8.46 -38.01 13.20
N ALA A 356 -8.79 -39.33 13.17
CA ALA A 356 -8.04 -40.39 13.79
C ALA A 356 -6.77 -40.81 13.00
N LYS A 357 -6.62 -40.36 11.77
CA LYS A 357 -5.50 -40.73 10.90
C LYS A 357 -4.52 -39.59 10.74
N ALA A 358 -3.26 -39.88 10.45
CA ALA A 358 -2.26 -38.89 10.08
C ALA A 358 -2.74 -38.05 8.91
N ASN A 359 -2.40 -36.77 8.90
CA ASN A 359 -2.77 -35.76 7.88
C ASN A 359 -4.28 -35.40 7.83
N GLN A 360 -5.09 -35.84 8.77
CA GLN A 360 -6.47 -35.38 8.94
C GLN A 360 -6.49 -34.12 9.81
N SER A 361 -5.91 -33.03 9.33
CA SER A 361 -5.83 -31.75 10.05
C SER A 361 -6.35 -30.59 9.22
N ILE A 362 -6.88 -29.59 9.91
CA ILE A 362 -7.22 -28.28 9.34
C ILE A 362 -6.09 -27.34 9.71
N LYS A 363 -5.43 -26.76 8.68
CA LYS A 363 -4.44 -25.73 8.89
C LYS A 363 -5.11 -24.35 8.92
N VAL A 364 -4.74 -23.55 9.91
CA VAL A 364 -5.23 -22.18 10.11
C VAL A 364 -4.04 -21.25 10.12
N GLY A 365 -3.95 -20.40 9.07
CA GLY A 365 -2.98 -19.33 9.03
C GLY A 365 -3.61 -18.05 9.59
N LEU A 366 -2.87 -17.38 10.46
CA LEU A 366 -3.27 -16.11 11.04
C LEU A 366 -2.25 -15.06 10.63
N THR A 367 -2.74 -14.01 9.97
CA THR A 367 -1.91 -12.91 9.48
C THR A 367 -1.54 -11.94 10.61
N ASP A 368 -0.52 -11.13 10.39
CA ASP A 368 -0.12 -10.09 11.33
C ASP A 368 -1.19 -8.99 11.41
N MET A 369 -1.71 -8.76 12.61
CA MET A 369 -2.72 -7.75 12.92
C MET A 369 -2.18 -6.62 13.80
N ARG A 370 -0.86 -6.52 13.96
CA ARG A 370 -0.25 -5.39 14.64
C ARG A 370 -0.43 -4.11 13.84
N ALA A 371 -0.38 -2.98 14.52
CA ALA A 371 -0.54 -1.66 13.90
C ALA A 371 0.44 -1.40 12.75
N GLU A 372 1.65 -1.97 12.81
CA GLU A 372 2.63 -1.91 11.74
C GLU A 372 2.14 -2.65 10.48
N ALA A 373 1.64 -3.86 10.63
CA ALA A 373 1.12 -4.66 9.52
C ALA A 373 -0.17 -4.07 8.92
N LEU A 374 -0.95 -3.38 9.75
CA LEU A 374 -2.14 -2.65 9.32
C LEU A 374 -1.81 -1.30 8.64
N GLY A 375 -0.54 -0.87 8.70
CA GLY A 375 -0.11 0.40 8.11
C GLY A 375 -0.41 1.64 8.94
N LEU A 376 -0.80 1.45 10.20
CA LEU A 376 -1.14 2.54 11.13
C LEU A 376 0.08 3.07 11.88
N GLN A 377 1.18 2.33 11.87
CA GLN A 377 2.41 2.64 12.57
C GLN A 377 3.61 2.19 11.74
N GLY A 378 4.71 2.93 11.82
CA GLY A 378 6.00 2.51 11.27
C GLY A 378 6.78 1.62 12.22
N ALA A 379 7.79 0.92 11.70
CA ALA A 379 8.71 0.11 12.50
C ALA A 379 9.50 0.94 13.52
N ASP A 380 9.65 2.24 13.29
CA ASP A 380 10.28 3.22 14.19
C ASP A 380 9.35 3.70 15.32
N GLY A 381 8.13 3.18 15.40
CA GLY A 381 7.10 3.60 16.35
C GLY A 381 6.32 4.86 15.93
N THR A 382 6.58 5.43 14.77
CA THR A 382 5.84 6.59 14.27
C THR A 382 4.41 6.19 13.97
N LYS A 383 3.45 6.85 14.61
CA LYS A 383 2.01 6.60 14.44
C LYS A 383 1.41 7.51 13.38
N LEU A 384 0.32 7.04 12.77
CA LEU A 384 -0.48 7.79 11.81
C LEU A 384 -0.91 9.13 12.38
N ASN A 385 -0.66 10.20 11.63
CA ASN A 385 -0.89 11.57 12.07
C ASN A 385 -2.10 12.18 11.36
N ILE A 386 -3.06 12.71 12.13
CA ILE A 386 -4.28 13.36 11.64
C ILE A 386 -4.38 14.82 12.08
N SER A 387 -3.26 15.47 12.40
CA SER A 387 -3.24 16.82 12.97
C SER A 387 -3.68 17.93 12.00
N THR A 388 -3.68 17.67 10.69
CA THR A 388 -4.13 18.60 9.65
C THR A 388 -5.20 17.95 8.79
N GLN A 389 -6.02 18.76 8.11
CA GLN A 389 -7.06 18.28 7.20
C GLN A 389 -6.49 17.33 6.12
N THR A 390 -5.37 17.69 5.52
CA THR A 390 -4.72 16.88 4.47
C THR A 390 -4.26 15.54 5.01
N LYS A 391 -3.61 15.52 6.20
CA LYS A 391 -3.20 14.28 6.85
C LYS A 391 -4.40 13.43 7.28
N ALA A 392 -5.48 14.07 7.73
CA ALA A 392 -6.70 13.37 8.08
C ALA A 392 -7.34 12.70 6.85
N ASN A 393 -7.36 13.39 5.70
CA ASN A 393 -7.86 12.82 4.45
C ASN A 393 -7.03 11.60 4.01
N ALA A 394 -5.70 11.71 4.04
CA ALA A 394 -4.83 10.58 3.72
C ALA A 394 -5.01 9.40 4.70
N ALA A 395 -5.26 9.70 5.97
CA ALA A 395 -5.49 8.69 7.00
C ALA A 395 -6.79 7.89 6.80
N ILE A 396 -7.80 8.46 6.15
CA ILE A 396 -9.07 7.76 5.86
C ILE A 396 -8.80 6.51 5.03
N ASN A 397 -8.06 6.64 3.93
CA ASN A 397 -7.74 5.50 3.06
C ASN A 397 -6.91 4.44 3.79
N VAL A 398 -6.00 4.86 4.68
CA VAL A 398 -5.23 3.93 5.53
C VAL A 398 -6.13 3.16 6.48
N LEU A 399 -7.07 3.86 7.13
CA LEU A 399 -8.02 3.23 8.06
C LEU A 399 -8.96 2.27 7.34
N ASP A 400 -9.46 2.63 6.16
CA ASP A 400 -10.31 1.76 5.35
C ASP A 400 -9.55 0.49 4.95
N ASN A 401 -8.31 0.60 4.49
CA ASN A 401 -7.46 -0.56 4.18
C ASN A 401 -7.20 -1.43 5.43
N ALA A 402 -6.97 -0.82 6.58
CA ALA A 402 -6.77 -1.55 7.83
C ALA A 402 -8.04 -2.30 8.28
N ILE A 403 -9.21 -1.68 8.12
CA ILE A 403 -10.51 -2.31 8.41
C ILE A 403 -10.75 -3.49 7.47
N GLN A 404 -10.47 -3.35 6.16
CA GLN A 404 -10.61 -4.44 5.21
C GLN A 404 -9.70 -5.63 5.57
N LYS A 405 -8.44 -5.38 5.95
CA LYS A 405 -7.54 -6.43 6.45
C LYS A 405 -8.11 -7.16 7.66
N ALA A 406 -8.67 -6.42 8.61
CA ALA A 406 -9.28 -7.01 9.82
C ALA A 406 -10.53 -7.83 9.48
N LEU A 407 -11.40 -7.35 8.57
CA LEU A 407 -12.58 -8.07 8.13
C LEU A 407 -12.24 -9.36 7.38
N ASP A 408 -11.21 -9.34 6.54
CA ASP A 408 -10.75 -10.53 5.81
C ASP A 408 -10.21 -11.59 6.79
N GLN A 409 -9.45 -11.16 7.80
CA GLN A 409 -8.99 -12.08 8.85
C GLN A 409 -10.15 -12.63 9.67
N GLN A 410 -11.13 -11.80 10.00
CA GLN A 410 -12.36 -12.23 10.69
C GLN A 410 -13.13 -13.25 9.85
N THR A 411 -13.30 -13.01 8.56
CA THR A 411 -13.96 -13.92 7.63
C THR A 411 -13.22 -15.27 7.55
N THR A 412 -11.89 -15.22 7.50
CA THR A 412 -11.05 -16.44 7.51
C THR A 412 -11.27 -17.24 8.78
N ILE A 413 -11.25 -16.60 9.95
CA ILE A 413 -11.50 -17.26 11.24
C ILE A 413 -12.92 -17.84 11.29
N GLY A 414 -13.93 -17.08 10.88
CA GLY A 414 -15.33 -17.53 10.84
C GLY A 414 -15.54 -18.75 9.91
N SER A 415 -14.84 -18.78 8.78
CA SER A 415 -14.91 -19.93 7.86
C SER A 415 -14.29 -21.18 8.50
N VAL A 416 -13.19 -21.02 9.23
CA VAL A 416 -12.54 -22.12 9.95
C VAL A 416 -13.41 -22.60 11.11
N GLU A 417 -14.03 -21.69 11.87
CA GLU A 417 -14.97 -22.00 12.95
C GLU A 417 -16.13 -22.85 12.43
N SER A 418 -16.80 -22.43 11.35
CA SER A 418 -17.87 -23.20 10.72
C SER A 418 -17.39 -24.58 10.27
N ARG A 419 -16.21 -24.68 9.66
CA ARG A 419 -15.62 -25.96 9.26
C ARG A 419 -15.36 -26.88 10.46
N LEU A 420 -14.87 -26.34 11.56
CA LEU A 420 -14.62 -27.10 12.80
C LEU A 420 -15.94 -27.58 13.41
N GLU A 421 -17.00 -26.78 13.41
CA GLU A 421 -18.32 -27.15 13.91
C GLU A 421 -18.90 -28.32 13.11
N TYR A 422 -18.91 -28.21 11.76
CA TYR A 422 -19.35 -29.32 10.91
C TYR A 422 -18.49 -30.57 11.08
N THR A 423 -17.18 -30.39 11.21
CA THR A 423 -16.27 -31.52 11.44
C THR A 423 -16.52 -32.18 12.79
N SER A 424 -16.75 -31.39 13.85
CA SER A 424 -17.10 -31.89 15.19
C SER A 424 -18.39 -32.70 15.14
N THR A 425 -19.42 -32.19 14.48
CA THR A 425 -20.70 -32.90 14.30
C THR A 425 -20.52 -34.22 13.53
N ASN A 426 -19.76 -34.21 12.46
CA ASN A 426 -19.46 -35.42 11.69
C ASN A 426 -18.68 -36.44 12.51
N LEU A 427 -17.69 -36.00 13.31
CA LEU A 427 -16.90 -36.88 14.17
C LEU A 427 -17.73 -37.47 15.28
N THR A 428 -18.67 -36.71 15.85
CA THR A 428 -19.61 -37.21 16.88
C THR A 428 -20.49 -38.32 16.28
N THR A 429 -21.10 -38.05 15.11
CA THR A 429 -21.92 -39.04 14.41
C THR A 429 -21.11 -40.30 14.02
N ALA A 430 -19.86 -40.08 13.52
CA ALA A 430 -18.99 -41.21 13.20
C ALA A 430 -18.61 -42.01 14.43
N SER A 431 -18.36 -41.37 15.58
CA SER A 431 -18.07 -42.02 16.87
C SER A 431 -19.27 -42.86 17.36
N GLU A 432 -20.48 -42.28 17.27
CA GLU A 432 -21.72 -43.02 17.64
C GLU A 432 -21.93 -44.25 16.75
N ASN A 433 -21.71 -44.12 15.42
CA ASN A 433 -21.82 -45.23 14.50
C ASN A 433 -20.77 -46.34 14.77
N VAL A 434 -19.53 -45.93 15.07
CA VAL A 434 -18.46 -46.87 15.43
C VAL A 434 -18.81 -47.57 16.74
N GLN A 435 -19.29 -46.84 17.74
CA GLN A 435 -19.70 -47.40 19.04
C GLN A 435 -20.88 -48.34 18.87
N ALA A 436 -21.88 -48.00 18.06
CA ALA A 436 -23.00 -48.89 17.75
C ALA A 436 -22.53 -50.16 17.04
N SER A 437 -21.56 -50.04 16.13
CA SER A 437 -20.97 -51.19 15.44
C SER A 437 -20.13 -52.05 16.37
N GLU A 438 -19.37 -51.44 17.27
CA GLU A 438 -18.63 -52.15 18.31
C GLU A 438 -19.56 -52.91 19.25
N SER A 439 -20.64 -52.25 19.69
CA SER A 439 -21.68 -52.90 20.51
C SER A 439 -22.26 -54.13 19.82
N THR A 440 -22.60 -54.01 18.51
CA THR A 440 -23.14 -55.15 17.75
C THR A 440 -22.19 -56.33 17.65
N ILE A 441 -20.87 -56.07 17.63
CA ILE A 441 -19.83 -57.11 17.52
C ILE A 441 -19.42 -57.68 18.87
N ARG A 442 -19.31 -56.82 19.89
CA ARG A 442 -18.71 -57.19 21.17
C ARG A 442 -19.72 -57.45 22.27
N ASP A 443 -20.90 -56.84 22.23
CA ASP A 443 -21.88 -56.99 23.25
C ASP A 443 -22.65 -58.30 23.05
N ALA A 444 -22.72 -59.11 24.10
CA ALA A 444 -23.50 -60.32 24.10
C ALA A 444 -24.95 -60.02 24.50
N ASP A 445 -25.90 -60.56 23.74
CA ASP A 445 -27.31 -60.60 24.16
C ASP A 445 -27.45 -61.48 25.32
N MET A 446 -27.50 -60.86 26.50
CA MET A 446 -27.58 -61.62 27.80
C MET A 446 -28.79 -62.55 27.88
N ALA A 447 -29.93 -62.17 27.22
CA ALA A 447 -31.08 -63.02 27.20
C ALA A 447 -30.86 -64.30 26.36
N LYS A 448 -30.16 -64.11 25.22
CA LYS A 448 -29.78 -65.25 24.36
C LYS A 448 -28.73 -66.14 25.01
N GLU A 449 -27.68 -65.49 25.61
CA GLU A 449 -26.62 -66.26 26.30
C GLU A 449 -27.14 -66.97 27.54
N MET A 450 -28.03 -66.36 28.30
CA MET A 450 -28.70 -67.06 29.45
C MET A 450 -29.61 -68.21 28.97
N THR A 451 -30.25 -68.05 27.83
CA THR A 451 -31.03 -69.16 27.23
C THR A 451 -30.11 -70.29 26.79
N ASN A 452 -28.99 -69.97 26.13
CA ASN A 452 -27.99 -70.97 25.74
C ASN A 452 -27.36 -71.63 26.98
N TYR A 453 -27.05 -70.88 28.03
CA TYR A 453 -26.54 -71.38 29.26
C TYR A 453 -27.53 -72.37 29.95
N THR A 454 -28.80 -71.95 30.04
CA THR A 454 -29.87 -72.84 30.64
C THR A 454 -30.06 -74.05 29.77
N LYS A 455 -30.11 -73.93 28.43
CA LYS A 455 -30.17 -75.10 27.56
C LYS A 455 -29.01 -76.06 27.76
N ASN A 456 -27.78 -75.55 27.82
CA ASN A 456 -26.58 -76.37 28.00
C ASN A 456 -26.57 -77.06 29.39
N ASN A 457 -27.03 -76.35 30.42
CA ASN A 457 -27.19 -76.96 31.76
C ASN A 457 -28.21 -78.08 31.75
N VAL A 458 -29.36 -77.87 31.12
CA VAL A 458 -30.38 -78.92 30.99
C VAL A 458 -29.82 -80.12 30.21
N LEU A 459 -29.14 -79.84 29.08
CA LEU A 459 -28.49 -80.88 28.28
C LEU A 459 -27.42 -81.68 29.11
N LEU A 460 -26.64 -80.98 29.92
CA LEU A 460 -25.64 -81.55 30.79
C LEU A 460 -26.29 -82.50 31.85
N GLN A 461 -27.40 -82.04 32.51
CA GLN A 461 -28.15 -82.84 33.44
C GLN A 461 -28.78 -84.05 32.77
N ALA A 462 -29.37 -83.85 31.57
CA ALA A 462 -29.92 -84.95 30.77
C ALA A 462 -28.82 -85.97 30.37
N ALA A 463 -27.67 -85.48 29.91
CA ALA A 463 -26.54 -86.37 29.57
C ALA A 463 -26.01 -87.14 30.78
N GLN A 464 -25.89 -86.48 31.95
CA GLN A 464 -25.50 -87.17 33.22
C GLN A 464 -26.55 -88.21 33.58
N SER A 465 -27.83 -87.90 33.47
CA SER A 465 -28.90 -88.90 33.78
C SER A 465 -28.86 -90.08 32.81
N MET A 466 -28.66 -89.77 31.52
CA MET A 466 -28.53 -90.83 30.52
C MET A 466 -27.28 -91.67 30.69
N LEU A 467 -26.15 -91.05 31.11
CA LEU A 467 -24.94 -91.80 31.48
C LEU A 467 -25.15 -92.71 32.68
N ALA A 468 -25.83 -92.20 33.72
CA ALA A 468 -26.22 -92.97 34.86
C ALA A 468 -27.11 -94.13 34.47
N GLN A 469 -28.11 -93.88 33.61
CA GLN A 469 -29.00 -94.92 33.07
C GLN A 469 -28.22 -95.99 32.29
N ALA A 470 -27.27 -95.56 31.46
CA ALA A 470 -26.44 -96.48 30.65
C ALA A 470 -25.54 -97.34 31.56
N ASN A 471 -24.93 -96.68 32.55
CA ASN A 471 -24.12 -97.45 33.55
C ASN A 471 -24.98 -98.45 34.34
N GLN A 472 -26.21 -98.07 34.69
CA GLN A 472 -27.13 -98.97 35.39
C GLN A 472 -27.57 -100.16 34.51
N SER A 473 -27.79 -99.87 33.22
CA SER A 473 -28.09 -100.93 32.23
C SER A 473 -26.92 -101.91 32.06
N SER A 474 -25.69 -101.46 32.04
CA SER A 474 -24.52 -102.34 31.98
C SER A 474 -24.36 -103.16 33.26
N SER A 475 -24.67 -102.54 34.40
CA SER A 475 -24.64 -103.24 35.69
C SER A 475 -25.75 -104.32 35.80
N ASN A 476 -26.94 -103.99 35.28
CA ASN A 476 -28.05 -104.94 35.24
C ASN A 476 -27.74 -106.15 34.30
N VAL A 477 -27.08 -105.89 33.15
CA VAL A 477 -26.63 -106.98 32.26
C VAL A 477 -25.58 -107.84 32.94
N LEU A 478 -24.67 -107.21 33.69
CA LEU A 478 -23.63 -107.99 34.45
C LEU A 478 -24.27 -108.82 35.54
N SER A 479 -25.34 -108.33 36.22
CA SER A 479 -26.07 -109.10 37.29
C SER A 479 -26.94 -110.24 36.74
N LEU A 480 -27.33 -110.19 35.43
CA LEU A 480 -28.00 -111.26 34.73
C LEU A 480 -27.07 -112.41 34.25
N LEU A 481 -25.78 -112.12 34.16
CA LEU A 481 -24.71 -113.05 33.75
C LEU A 481 -24.04 -113.78 34.94
N GLN A 482 -24.36 -113.41 36.19
CA GLN A 482 -23.98 -114.07 37.40
C GLN A 482 -25.13 -114.95 37.89
#